data_77d4c8fbf2ded5bdfcca02062437f741
#
_entry.id   77d4c8fbf2ded5bdfcca02062437f741
#
_cell.length_a   1.000
_cell.length_b   1.000
_cell.length_c   1.000
_cell.angle_alpha   90.00
_cell.angle_beta   90.00
_cell.angle_gamma   90.00
#
_symmetry.space_group_name_H-M   'P 1'
#
loop_
_entity.id
_entity.type
_entity.pdbx_description
1 polymer ?
#
loop_
_entity_poly.entity_id
_entity_poly.type
_entity_poly.pdbx_seq_one_letter_code
_entity_poly.pdbx_strand_id
1 'polypeptide(L)'
;MVSSNMAKTTTKKAAASAADSPKGKSLVIVESPAKAKTINKYLGDDFIVRSSIGHVRDLPVSASKSAKKATTAKKDDSLTKEEKAQQALVRRMGVDPEHDWAAVYEVLPNKTKVIKELKALAKDADKIYLATDMDREGEAIGWHLLEALKVP
;
A
#
# COMPACT_ATOMS: atom_id res chain seq x y z
N MET A 1 53.85 17.79 0.87
CA MET A 1 52.50 18.34 0.50
C MET A 1 51.77 17.28 -0.28
N VAL A 2 50.86 16.56 0.34
CA VAL A 2 50.08 15.49 -0.32
C VAL A 2 48.64 15.96 -0.34
N SER A 3 48.15 16.27 -1.55
CA SER A 3 46.79 16.78 -1.77
C SER A 3 45.82 15.59 -1.86
N SER A 4 44.92 15.48 -0.90
CA SER A 4 43.86 14.47 -0.84
C SER A 4 42.72 14.89 -1.70
N ASN A 5 42.47 14.15 -2.79
CA ASN A 5 41.36 14.38 -3.71
C ASN A 5 40.17 13.54 -3.26
N MET A 6 39.19 14.20 -2.65
CA MET A 6 37.95 13.60 -2.14
C MET A 6 36.95 13.47 -3.28
N ALA A 7 36.78 12.26 -3.80
CA ALA A 7 35.79 11.93 -4.82
C ALA A 7 34.37 12.05 -4.24
N LYS A 8 33.58 13.01 -4.77
CA LYS A 8 32.14 13.14 -4.49
C LYS A 8 31.39 12.04 -5.22
N THR A 9 30.86 11.09 -4.46
CA THR A 9 29.91 10.07 -4.97
C THR A 9 28.56 10.73 -5.23
N THR A 10 28.29 11.04 -6.47
CA THR A 10 26.96 11.49 -6.93
C THR A 10 26.03 10.27 -6.99
N THR A 11 25.12 10.18 -6.06
CA THR A 11 23.99 9.23 -6.08
C THR A 11 23.12 9.55 -7.30
N LYS A 12 23.22 8.72 -8.32
CA LYS A 12 22.40 8.76 -9.54
C LYS A 12 20.97 8.41 -9.17
N LYS A 13 20.09 9.41 -9.05
CA LYS A 13 18.65 9.27 -8.95
C LYS A 13 18.18 8.48 -10.17
N ALA A 14 17.70 7.24 -9.96
CA ALA A 14 17.14 6.42 -11.02
C ALA A 14 15.95 7.17 -11.61
N ALA A 15 16.13 7.71 -12.80
CA ALA A 15 15.05 8.23 -13.62
C ALA A 15 14.20 7.03 -14.05
N ALA A 16 12.88 7.06 -13.81
CA ALA A 16 11.95 6.12 -14.37
C ALA A 16 12.10 6.17 -15.91
N SER A 17 12.47 5.03 -16.48
CA SER A 17 12.66 4.88 -17.91
C SER A 17 11.31 5.05 -18.62
N ALA A 18 11.29 5.69 -19.78
CA ALA A 18 10.11 5.83 -20.64
C ALA A 18 9.50 4.47 -21.07
N ALA A 19 10.23 3.36 -20.87
CA ALA A 19 9.76 1.99 -21.07
C ALA A 19 8.69 1.55 -20.06
N ASP A 20 8.51 2.26 -18.93
CA ASP A 20 7.58 1.95 -17.85
C ASP A 20 6.23 2.71 -17.93
N SER A 21 5.91 3.28 -19.09
CA SER A 21 4.59 3.90 -19.29
C SER A 21 3.50 2.82 -19.28
N PRO A 22 2.50 2.88 -18.40
CA PRO A 22 1.44 1.88 -18.31
C PRO A 22 0.38 2.00 -19.42
N LYS A 23 0.40 3.07 -20.21
CA LYS A 23 -0.60 3.33 -21.24
C LYS A 23 -0.55 2.26 -22.33
N GLY A 24 -1.64 1.55 -22.52
CA GLY A 24 -1.73 0.44 -23.47
C GLY A 24 -1.12 -0.87 -22.96
N LYS A 25 -0.77 -0.98 -21.67
CA LYS A 25 -0.20 -2.17 -21.05
C LYS A 25 -1.05 -2.69 -19.90
N SER A 26 -0.88 -3.95 -19.58
CA SER A 26 -1.49 -4.58 -18.42
C SER A 26 -0.57 -4.50 -17.19
N LEU A 27 -1.13 -4.15 -16.03
CA LEU A 27 -0.40 -4.12 -14.77
C LEU A 27 -0.57 -5.46 -14.04
N VAL A 28 0.53 -6.12 -13.70
CA VAL A 28 0.54 -7.34 -12.89
C VAL A 28 1.15 -7.00 -11.53
N ILE A 29 0.38 -7.23 -10.47
CA ILE A 29 0.82 -6.98 -9.09
C ILE A 29 1.01 -8.32 -8.38
N VAL A 30 2.21 -8.52 -7.85
CA VAL A 30 2.60 -9.71 -7.07
C VAL A 30 2.99 -9.30 -5.64
N GLU A 31 3.09 -10.25 -4.72
CA GLU A 31 3.40 -9.96 -3.33
C GLU A 31 4.89 -9.67 -3.08
N SER A 32 5.81 -10.26 -3.87
CA SER A 32 7.25 -10.12 -3.59
C SER A 32 8.07 -9.56 -4.76
N PRO A 33 9.15 -8.78 -4.49
CA PRO A 33 10.02 -8.27 -5.53
C PRO A 33 10.74 -9.37 -6.33
N ALA A 34 11.03 -10.51 -5.68
CA ALA A 34 11.65 -11.65 -6.34
C ALA A 34 10.74 -12.26 -7.40
N LYS A 35 9.46 -12.46 -7.07
CA LYS A 35 8.43 -12.93 -8.02
C LYS A 35 8.25 -11.92 -9.16
N ALA A 36 8.17 -10.62 -8.85
CA ALA A 36 8.08 -9.58 -9.88
C ALA A 36 9.23 -9.66 -10.87
N LYS A 37 10.46 -9.80 -10.40
CA LYS A 37 11.65 -9.92 -11.26
C LYS A 37 11.60 -11.18 -12.14
N THR A 38 11.14 -12.31 -11.58
CA THR A 38 11.05 -13.58 -12.31
C THR A 38 9.95 -13.52 -13.35
N ILE A 39 8.74 -13.12 -13.00
CA ILE A 39 7.58 -13.06 -13.88
C ILE A 39 7.81 -12.06 -15.02
N ASN A 40 8.42 -10.93 -14.74
CA ASN A 40 8.74 -9.91 -15.76
C ASN A 40 9.67 -10.44 -16.88
N LYS A 41 10.42 -11.51 -16.64
CA LYS A 41 11.26 -12.14 -17.68
C LYS A 41 10.45 -12.99 -18.68
N TYR A 42 9.27 -13.46 -18.24
CA TYR A 42 8.42 -14.34 -19.06
C TYR A 42 7.28 -13.58 -19.74
N LEU A 43 6.84 -12.48 -19.13
CA LEU A 43 5.83 -11.60 -19.71
C LEU A 43 6.52 -10.60 -20.64
N GLY A 44 6.00 -10.45 -21.85
CA GLY A 44 6.53 -9.52 -22.85
C GLY A 44 6.28 -8.04 -22.49
N ASP A 45 6.56 -7.16 -23.42
CA ASP A 45 6.53 -5.70 -23.25
C ASP A 45 5.11 -5.12 -23.03
N ASP A 46 4.06 -5.94 -23.24
CA ASP A 46 2.65 -5.56 -23.00
C ASP A 46 2.27 -5.59 -21.51
N PHE A 47 3.18 -6.02 -20.64
CA PHE A 47 2.95 -6.14 -19.22
C PHE A 47 3.93 -5.31 -18.40
N ILE A 48 3.44 -4.73 -17.33
CA ILE A 48 4.24 -4.09 -16.29
C ILE A 48 4.05 -4.89 -15.00
N VAL A 49 5.12 -5.50 -14.51
CA VAL A 49 5.07 -6.29 -13.27
C VAL A 49 5.61 -5.47 -12.11
N ARG A 50 4.84 -5.38 -11.03
CA ARG A 50 5.21 -4.67 -9.79
C ARG A 50 4.91 -5.52 -8.56
N SER A 51 5.57 -5.19 -7.47
CA SER A 51 5.36 -5.88 -6.20
C SER A 51 4.72 -4.94 -5.17
N SER A 52 3.77 -5.48 -4.38
CA SER A 52 3.25 -4.83 -3.17
C SER A 52 4.23 -4.84 -2.01
N ILE A 53 5.27 -5.70 -2.11
CA ILE A 53 6.24 -5.94 -1.03
C ILE A 53 5.51 -6.47 0.23
N GLY A 54 4.68 -7.49 0.08
CA GLY A 54 3.86 -8.09 1.11
C GLY A 54 2.61 -7.26 1.46
N HIS A 55 2.14 -7.37 2.70
CA HIS A 55 0.93 -6.67 3.17
C HIS A 55 1.04 -5.15 3.03
N VAL A 56 -0.03 -4.52 2.60
CA VAL A 56 -0.11 -3.06 2.38
C VAL A 56 -0.99 -2.36 3.41
N ARG A 57 -1.90 -3.10 4.06
CA ARG A 57 -2.80 -2.61 5.12
C ARG A 57 -2.74 -3.56 6.30
N ASP A 58 -3.01 -3.02 7.49
CA ASP A 58 -3.13 -3.79 8.73
C ASP A 58 -4.10 -3.07 9.67
N LEU A 59 -4.46 -3.73 10.77
CA LEU A 59 -5.18 -3.08 11.86
C LEU A 59 -4.36 -1.93 12.44
N PRO A 60 -4.98 -0.89 13.01
CA PRO A 60 -4.27 0.21 13.63
C PRO A 60 -3.31 -0.29 14.71
N VAL A 61 -2.04 0.06 14.59
CA VAL A 61 -1.08 -0.21 15.66
C VAL A 61 -1.26 0.88 16.71
N SER A 62 -1.64 0.48 17.92
CA SER A 62 -1.80 1.35 19.09
C SER A 62 -0.66 2.36 19.18
N ALA A 63 -0.98 3.66 19.14
CA ALA A 63 -0.07 4.80 19.24
C ALA A 63 0.70 5.22 17.98
N SER A 64 0.30 4.87 16.78
CA SER A 64 0.81 5.54 15.59
C SER A 64 0.39 7.03 15.62
N LYS A 65 1.38 7.93 15.55
CA LYS A 65 1.14 9.39 15.48
C LYS A 65 0.32 9.84 14.26
N SER A 66 0.05 8.93 13.32
CA SER A 66 -0.80 9.14 12.16
C SER A 66 -2.29 9.18 12.50
N ALA A 67 -2.72 8.54 13.59
CA ALA A 67 -4.11 8.61 14.07
C ALA A 67 -4.55 10.03 14.47
N LYS A 68 -3.60 10.95 14.72
CA LYS A 68 -3.90 12.36 15.03
C LYS A 68 -4.36 13.18 13.82
N LYS A 69 -4.19 12.71 12.59
CA LYS A 69 -4.52 13.48 11.38
C LYS A 69 -5.83 13.06 10.70
N ALA A 70 -6.45 11.97 11.15
CA ALA A 70 -7.72 11.49 10.61
C ALA A 70 -8.95 11.99 11.38
N THR A 71 -8.79 12.85 12.38
CA THR A 71 -9.90 13.33 13.22
C THR A 71 -10.28 14.77 12.89
N THR A 72 -10.81 15.00 11.69
CA THR A 72 -11.83 16.04 11.48
C THR A 72 -13.23 15.41 11.37
N ALA A 73 -13.45 14.29 12.06
CA ALA A 73 -14.80 13.86 12.36
C ALA A 73 -15.35 14.87 13.39
N LYS A 74 -16.44 15.57 13.04
CA LYS A 74 -17.20 16.45 13.90
C LYS A 74 -17.31 15.80 15.29
N LYS A 75 -16.93 16.53 16.33
CA LYS A 75 -17.25 16.17 17.72
C LYS A 75 -18.76 16.09 17.81
N ASP A 76 -19.28 14.88 17.83
CA ASP A 76 -20.67 14.65 18.18
C ASP A 76 -20.75 14.77 19.71
N ASP A 77 -21.21 15.90 20.18
CA ASP A 77 -21.33 16.20 21.63
C ASP A 77 -22.51 15.46 22.28
N SER A 78 -23.29 14.70 21.47
CA SER A 78 -24.46 13.96 21.94
C SER A 78 -24.13 12.59 22.57
N LEU A 79 -22.89 12.10 22.41
CA LEU A 79 -22.47 10.79 22.91
C LEU A 79 -22.18 10.80 24.42
N THR A 80 -22.62 9.75 25.10
CA THR A 80 -22.31 9.53 26.52
C THR A 80 -20.81 9.29 26.73
N LYS A 81 -20.36 9.40 27.98
CA LYS A 81 -18.94 9.14 28.34
C LYS A 81 -18.54 7.71 28.01
N GLU A 82 -19.45 6.76 28.17
CA GLU A 82 -19.24 5.33 27.90
C GLU A 82 -19.13 5.06 26.41
N GLU A 83 -20.01 5.61 25.58
CA GLU A 83 -19.93 5.52 24.13
C GLU A 83 -18.63 6.14 23.58
N LYS A 84 -18.19 7.26 24.13
CA LYS A 84 -16.91 7.89 23.77
C LYS A 84 -15.71 6.99 24.12
N ALA A 85 -15.75 6.33 25.28
CA ALA A 85 -14.69 5.40 25.70
C ALA A 85 -14.65 4.16 24.80
N GLN A 86 -15.81 3.63 24.41
CA GLN A 86 -15.93 2.50 23.52
C GLN A 86 -15.46 2.81 22.11
N GLN A 87 -15.86 3.93 21.53
CA GLN A 87 -15.34 4.38 20.26
C GLN A 87 -13.81 4.58 20.26
N ALA A 88 -13.26 5.07 21.37
CA ALA A 88 -11.82 5.19 21.54
C ALA A 88 -11.13 3.81 21.58
N LEU A 89 -11.76 2.82 22.19
CA LEU A 89 -11.29 1.44 22.25
C LEU A 89 -11.30 0.81 20.84
N VAL A 90 -12.43 0.89 20.13
CA VAL A 90 -12.57 0.40 18.74
C VAL A 90 -11.50 1.03 17.82
N ARG A 91 -11.31 2.35 17.91
CA ARG A 91 -10.26 3.04 17.14
C ARG A 91 -8.85 2.55 17.48
N ARG A 92 -8.59 2.18 18.72
CA ARG A 92 -7.29 1.68 19.16
C ARG A 92 -7.05 0.25 18.74
N MET A 93 -8.09 -0.59 18.79
CA MET A 93 -8.01 -2.01 18.43
C MET A 93 -8.20 -2.25 16.93
N GLY A 94 -8.88 -1.33 16.24
CA GLY A 94 -9.23 -1.50 14.83
C GLY A 94 -10.31 -2.52 14.56
N VAL A 95 -11.00 -3.02 15.61
CA VAL A 95 -12.07 -4.01 15.50
C VAL A 95 -13.22 -3.58 16.39
N ASP A 96 -14.45 -3.68 15.87
CA ASP A 96 -15.67 -3.35 16.59
C ASP A 96 -16.46 -4.62 16.96
N PRO A 97 -16.41 -5.09 18.22
CA PRO A 97 -17.10 -6.31 18.64
C PRO A 97 -18.63 -6.20 18.63
N GLU A 98 -19.18 -4.99 18.72
CA GLU A 98 -20.63 -4.76 18.78
C GLU A 98 -21.27 -4.69 17.39
N HIS A 99 -20.47 -4.44 16.35
CA HIS A 99 -20.91 -4.38 14.96
C HIS A 99 -20.27 -5.50 14.14
N ASP A 100 -20.57 -6.75 14.50
CA ASP A 100 -20.16 -7.95 13.77
C ASP A 100 -18.63 -8.05 13.53
N TRP A 101 -17.85 -7.63 14.53
CA TRP A 101 -16.39 -7.63 14.49
C TRP A 101 -15.82 -6.83 13.31
N ALA A 102 -16.54 -5.82 12.85
CA ALA A 102 -16.11 -4.96 11.75
C ALA A 102 -14.69 -4.44 11.97
N ALA A 103 -13.80 -4.73 11.04
CA ALA A 103 -12.40 -4.37 11.13
C ALA A 103 -12.09 -3.10 10.31
N VAL A 104 -11.35 -2.18 10.92
CA VAL A 104 -10.87 -0.96 10.27
C VAL A 104 -9.40 -1.13 9.93
N TYR A 105 -9.09 -1.21 8.65
CA TYR A 105 -7.72 -1.37 8.18
C TYR A 105 -7.12 -0.04 7.75
N GLU A 106 -5.86 0.19 8.13
CA GLU A 106 -5.09 1.36 7.74
C GLU A 106 -3.92 0.96 6.82
N VAL A 107 -3.57 1.84 5.88
CA VAL A 107 -2.37 1.66 5.05
C VAL A 107 -1.14 1.79 5.94
N LEU A 108 -0.28 0.79 5.90
CA LEU A 108 0.97 0.80 6.65
C LEU A 108 1.84 2.01 6.24
N PRO A 109 2.40 2.78 7.20
CA PRO A 109 3.16 3.99 6.90
C PRO A 109 4.30 3.78 5.90
N ASN A 110 5.01 2.65 6.02
CA ASN A 110 6.09 2.26 5.13
C ASN A 110 5.62 1.81 3.73
N LYS A 111 4.31 1.58 3.53
CA LYS A 111 3.71 1.16 2.25
C LYS A 111 3.06 2.30 1.46
N THR A 112 2.95 3.47 2.06
CA THR A 112 2.32 4.64 1.42
C THR A 112 2.95 4.97 0.06
N LYS A 113 4.28 4.85 -0.05
CA LYS A 113 5.00 5.11 -1.30
C LYS A 113 4.67 4.06 -2.38
N VAL A 114 4.66 2.78 -1.99
CA VAL A 114 4.32 1.66 -2.88
C VAL A 114 2.88 1.80 -3.39
N ILE A 115 1.93 2.09 -2.50
CA ILE A 115 0.53 2.30 -2.89
C ILE A 115 0.37 3.49 -3.84
N LYS A 116 1.10 4.59 -3.63
CA LYS A 116 1.07 5.74 -4.56
C LYS A 116 1.58 5.38 -5.94
N GLU A 117 2.67 4.62 -6.01
CA GLU A 117 3.24 4.13 -7.28
C GLU A 117 2.25 3.20 -8.00
N LEU A 118 1.73 2.19 -7.28
CA LEU A 118 0.74 1.26 -7.84
C LEU A 118 -0.53 1.97 -8.31
N LYS A 119 -1.02 2.97 -7.57
CA LYS A 119 -2.17 3.79 -7.99
C LYS A 119 -1.90 4.56 -9.28
N ALA A 120 -0.72 5.13 -9.42
CA ALA A 120 -0.35 5.85 -10.63
C ALA A 120 -0.33 4.91 -11.85
N LEU A 121 0.25 3.72 -11.69
CA LEU A 121 0.27 2.70 -12.75
C LEU A 121 -1.12 2.15 -13.06
N ALA A 122 -1.91 1.87 -12.03
CA ALA A 122 -3.27 1.32 -12.17
C ALA A 122 -4.22 2.26 -12.92
N LYS A 123 -4.02 3.58 -12.78
CA LYS A 123 -4.86 4.58 -13.44
C LYS A 123 -4.75 4.55 -14.97
N ASP A 124 -3.55 4.26 -15.47
CA ASP A 124 -3.23 4.33 -16.89
C ASP A 124 -3.12 2.94 -17.53
N ALA A 125 -3.24 1.86 -16.75
CA ALA A 125 -3.19 0.48 -17.23
C ALA A 125 -4.54 0.06 -17.85
N ASP A 126 -4.47 -0.71 -18.93
CA ASP A 126 -5.67 -1.25 -19.60
C ASP A 126 -6.35 -2.35 -18.75
N LYS A 127 -5.55 -3.15 -18.08
CA LYS A 127 -6.00 -4.24 -17.19
C LYS A 127 -5.09 -4.36 -15.98
N ILE A 128 -5.66 -4.82 -14.87
CA ILE A 128 -4.93 -5.07 -13.64
C ILE A 128 -5.10 -6.54 -13.26
N TYR A 129 -4.00 -7.24 -13.08
CA TYR A 129 -3.94 -8.61 -12.60
C TYR A 129 -3.33 -8.64 -11.21
N LEU A 130 -4.03 -9.25 -10.27
CA LEU A 130 -3.50 -9.57 -8.95
C LEU A 130 -3.00 -11.01 -9.00
N ALA A 131 -1.69 -11.19 -9.10
CA ALA A 131 -1.03 -12.50 -9.20
C ALA A 131 -0.32 -12.82 -7.87
N THR A 132 -1.11 -12.87 -6.81
CA THR A 132 -0.72 -13.30 -5.47
C THR A 132 -0.83 -14.83 -5.36
N ASP A 133 -0.21 -15.43 -4.34
CA ASP A 133 -0.31 -16.87 -4.10
C ASP A 133 -1.76 -17.30 -3.81
N MET A 134 -2.08 -18.54 -4.17
CA MET A 134 -3.40 -19.14 -3.93
C MET A 134 -3.48 -19.71 -2.50
N ASP A 135 -3.16 -18.87 -1.53
CA ASP A 135 -3.26 -19.19 -0.12
C ASP A 135 -3.96 -18.04 0.63
N ARG A 136 -4.21 -18.23 1.93
CA ARG A 136 -4.90 -17.24 2.77
C ARG A 136 -4.20 -15.90 2.80
N GLU A 137 -2.86 -15.89 2.80
CA GLU A 137 -2.06 -14.68 2.85
C GLU A 137 -2.14 -13.91 1.52
N GLY A 138 -1.97 -14.61 0.40
CA GLY A 138 -2.07 -14.03 -0.94
C GLY A 138 -3.46 -13.46 -1.23
N GLU A 139 -4.52 -14.16 -0.81
CA GLU A 139 -5.90 -13.67 -0.92
C GLU A 139 -6.11 -12.39 -0.11
N ALA A 140 -5.62 -12.34 1.14
CA ALA A 140 -5.70 -11.16 1.98
C ALA A 140 -4.92 -9.97 1.37
N ILE A 141 -3.71 -10.20 0.84
CA ILE A 141 -2.93 -9.17 0.15
C ILE A 141 -3.70 -8.66 -1.06
N GLY A 142 -4.27 -9.55 -1.88
CA GLY A 142 -5.08 -9.20 -3.05
C GLY A 142 -6.27 -8.33 -2.68
N TRP A 143 -7.04 -8.73 -1.68
CA TRP A 143 -8.19 -7.97 -1.18
C TRP A 143 -7.77 -6.58 -0.65
N HIS A 144 -6.73 -6.52 0.16
CA HIS A 144 -6.21 -5.25 0.67
C HIS A 144 -5.70 -4.32 -0.44
N LEU A 145 -5.16 -4.87 -1.53
CA LEU A 145 -4.73 -4.10 -2.69
C LEU A 145 -5.92 -3.49 -3.44
N LEU A 146 -6.99 -4.27 -3.70
CA LEU A 146 -8.21 -3.77 -4.33
C LEU A 146 -8.77 -2.57 -3.57
N GLU A 147 -8.94 -2.72 -2.26
CA GLU A 147 -9.42 -1.66 -1.38
C GLU A 147 -8.50 -0.44 -1.36
N ALA A 148 -7.18 -0.66 -1.28
CA ALA A 148 -6.20 0.42 -1.22
C ALA A 148 -6.09 1.17 -2.54
N LEU A 149 -6.17 0.48 -3.67
CA LEU A 149 -6.07 1.07 -5.00
C LEU A 149 -7.36 1.76 -5.44
N LYS A 150 -8.51 1.36 -4.86
CA LYS A 150 -9.84 1.83 -5.24
C LYS A 150 -10.09 1.62 -6.74
N VAL A 151 -9.73 0.45 -7.22
CA VAL A 151 -10.03 0.02 -8.58
C VAL A 151 -11.49 -0.43 -8.61
N PRO A 152 -12.29 0.00 -9.61
CA PRO A 152 -13.68 -0.39 -9.76
C PRO A 152 -13.85 -1.89 -10.02
#